data_62991c0e0ac182290e65b81bd31bcccd
#
_entry.id   62991c0e0ac182290e65b81bd31bcccd
#
_cell.length_a   1.000
_cell.length_b   1.000
_cell.length_c   1.000
_cell.angle_alpha   90.00
_cell.angle_beta   90.00
_cell.angle_gamma   90.00
#
_symmetry.space_group_name_H-M   'P 1'
#
loop_
_entity.id
_entity.type
_entity.pdbx_description
1 polymer ?
#
loop_
_entity_poly.entity_id
_entity_poly.type
_entity_poly.pdbx_seq_one_letter_code
_entity_poly.pdbx_strand_id
1 'polypeptide(L)'
;MIKRLSQCIREYKKDAILSPLYVLVESLLDVAIPFVMAGLIDKGIEAGNMSMILRYGAILVGFALVALTFGALSGRSCAHATAGFARNLRHDMFHHLQVYSFSNIDKFSSAGLVTRLTTDVSNVQNAFMMIIRTLIRCPAMLIFAMVMSFRINHDISLIFLAVIPILGVGLYLIIKHVHPVFERVFKTYDRLNGVVQENLSGIRVVKNFVREDHEIEKFDTISGTIYKDFSLAERILALNSPLMQGCVYACMILVSWLGAKQIVIGNMSTGNLMSFFTYIMQILSSLMMLSMVFVMITMSRASAERIVEVLDEESDITNCDNPVYEVKDGSVEFTDVSFSYAKRPDKTVLDDIDLIIPSGQTVGIIGGTGSSKSSLVQLIPRLYDVTGGCVKVGGIDVRNYDLQTLRHNVAMVLQKNTLFSGTIKENLRWGNPDATDEELVHACRLAQADDFIRTFPDGYDTYIEQGGTNVSGGQKQRLCIARAILRKPKILILDDSTSAVDTKTDALIRQAFREEIPNTTKIIIAQRISSVMDADQIVVMDNGRINACGTHEELLANNEIYREVYESQQKGGWKNECCS
;
A
#
# COMPACT_ATOMS: atom_id res chain seq x y z
N MET A 1 -3.29 -17.84 2.56
CA MET A 1 -2.11 -17.03 2.25
C MET A 1 -1.23 -17.62 1.16
N ILE A 2 -0.44 -18.70 1.38
CA ILE A 2 0.52 -19.25 0.37
C ILE A 2 -0.18 -19.61 -0.95
N LYS A 3 -1.33 -20.28 -0.90
CA LYS A 3 -2.12 -20.63 -2.09
C LYS A 3 -2.53 -19.39 -2.89
N ARG A 4 -2.93 -18.30 -2.22
CA ARG A 4 -3.33 -17.05 -2.87
C ARG A 4 -2.13 -16.39 -3.56
N LEU A 5 -1.00 -16.27 -2.86
CA LEU A 5 0.22 -15.69 -3.43
C LEU A 5 0.77 -16.53 -4.60
N SER A 6 0.72 -17.87 -4.51
CA SER A 6 1.19 -18.75 -5.60
C SER A 6 0.39 -18.60 -6.90
N GLN A 7 -0.88 -18.18 -6.82
CA GLN A 7 -1.69 -17.88 -8.00
C GLN A 7 -1.16 -16.68 -8.79
N CYS A 8 -0.47 -15.74 -8.14
CA CYS A 8 0.11 -14.56 -8.79
C CYS A 8 1.39 -14.87 -9.57
N ILE A 9 1.94 -16.09 -9.51
CA ILE A 9 3.11 -16.49 -10.30
C ILE A 9 2.76 -16.58 -11.80
N ARG A 10 1.56 -17.04 -12.17
CA ARG A 10 0.99 -17.08 -13.53
C ARG A 10 1.99 -17.55 -14.59
N GLU A 11 2.31 -16.69 -15.57
CA GLU A 11 3.21 -16.95 -16.70
C GLU A 11 4.66 -17.27 -16.29
N TYR A 12 5.07 -16.87 -15.09
CA TYR A 12 6.44 -17.08 -14.60
C TYR A 12 6.68 -18.43 -13.91
N LYS A 13 5.69 -19.36 -13.94
CA LYS A 13 5.80 -20.70 -13.34
C LYS A 13 6.98 -21.49 -13.89
N LYS A 14 7.27 -21.38 -15.19
CA LYS A 14 8.41 -22.07 -15.82
C LYS A 14 9.73 -21.63 -15.18
N ASP A 15 9.96 -20.34 -15.07
CA ASP A 15 11.18 -19.79 -14.48
C ASP A 15 11.29 -20.10 -12.98
N ALA A 16 10.16 -20.06 -12.26
CA ALA A 16 10.09 -20.42 -10.84
C ALA A 16 10.45 -21.90 -10.58
N ILE A 17 10.25 -22.81 -11.54
CA ILE A 17 10.62 -24.23 -11.46
C ILE A 17 12.04 -24.46 -12.00
N LEU A 18 12.43 -23.78 -13.07
CA LEU A 18 13.75 -23.95 -13.69
C LEU A 18 14.87 -23.43 -12.79
N SER A 19 14.67 -22.33 -12.07
CA SER A 19 15.68 -21.78 -11.15
C SER A 19 16.13 -22.79 -10.09
N PRO A 20 15.25 -23.46 -9.32
CA PRO A 20 15.62 -24.56 -8.41
C PRO A 20 16.37 -25.70 -9.10
N LEU A 21 15.92 -26.12 -10.29
CA LEU A 21 16.56 -27.21 -11.02
C LEU A 21 18.00 -26.86 -11.40
N TYR A 22 18.23 -25.66 -11.89
CA TYR A 22 19.59 -25.19 -12.20
C TYR A 22 20.48 -25.10 -10.97
N VAL A 23 19.92 -24.62 -9.83
CA VAL A 23 20.63 -24.57 -8.54
C VAL A 23 21.03 -25.97 -8.07
N LEU A 24 20.19 -27.00 -8.25
CA LEU A 24 20.53 -28.37 -7.88
C LEU A 24 21.73 -28.90 -8.69
N VAL A 25 21.76 -28.62 -9.99
CA VAL A 25 22.91 -29.02 -10.85
C VAL A 25 24.17 -28.25 -10.45
N GLU A 26 24.07 -26.93 -10.24
CA GLU A 26 25.16 -26.09 -9.74
C GLU A 26 25.72 -26.64 -8.43
N SER A 27 24.85 -26.95 -7.45
CA SER A 27 25.24 -27.48 -6.14
C SER A 27 25.91 -28.85 -6.23
N LEU A 28 25.46 -29.70 -7.15
CA LEU A 28 26.09 -31.01 -7.39
C LEU A 28 27.50 -30.85 -7.92
N LEU A 29 27.71 -29.92 -8.86
CA LEU A 29 29.04 -29.65 -9.42
C LEU A 29 29.96 -29.01 -8.39
N ASP A 30 29.46 -28.05 -7.59
CA ASP A 30 30.20 -27.40 -6.51
C ASP A 30 30.75 -28.41 -5.49
N VAL A 31 30.00 -29.50 -5.22
CA VAL A 31 30.43 -30.58 -4.33
C VAL A 31 31.33 -31.60 -5.05
N ALA A 32 31.18 -31.78 -6.35
CA ALA A 32 32.04 -32.66 -7.13
C ALA A 32 33.47 -32.12 -7.36
N ILE A 33 33.63 -30.79 -7.42
CA ILE A 33 34.92 -30.13 -7.65
C ILE A 33 35.97 -30.55 -6.60
N PRO A 34 35.75 -30.50 -5.26
CA PRO A 34 36.72 -30.96 -4.28
C PRO A 34 37.11 -32.42 -4.43
N PHE A 35 36.16 -33.30 -4.81
CA PHE A 35 36.43 -34.70 -5.05
C PHE A 35 37.37 -34.92 -6.25
N VAL A 36 37.16 -34.21 -7.36
CA VAL A 36 38.04 -34.25 -8.53
C VAL A 36 39.42 -33.64 -8.21
N MET A 37 39.44 -32.59 -7.37
CA MET A 37 40.68 -31.98 -6.87
C MET A 37 41.52 -32.96 -6.06
N ALA A 38 40.89 -33.82 -5.23
CA ALA A 38 41.60 -34.90 -4.55
C ALA A 38 42.34 -35.81 -5.54
N GLY A 39 41.64 -36.21 -6.65
CA GLY A 39 42.27 -37.02 -7.68
C GLY A 39 43.45 -36.33 -8.40
N LEU A 40 43.38 -35.00 -8.56
CA LEU A 40 44.51 -34.22 -9.09
C LEU A 40 45.71 -34.23 -8.16
N ILE A 41 45.48 -34.08 -6.83
CA ILE A 41 46.55 -34.11 -5.81
C ILE A 41 47.19 -35.50 -5.80
N ASP A 42 46.41 -36.57 -5.61
CA ASP A 42 46.90 -37.92 -5.39
C ASP A 42 47.59 -38.53 -6.64
N LYS A 43 46.90 -38.45 -7.79
CA LYS A 43 47.34 -39.12 -9.05
C LYS A 43 48.17 -38.20 -9.94
N GLY A 44 48.14 -36.89 -9.69
CA GLY A 44 48.90 -35.91 -10.46
C GLY A 44 50.14 -35.43 -9.73
N ILE A 45 49.92 -34.73 -8.60
CA ILE A 45 50.99 -34.04 -7.87
C ILE A 45 51.87 -35.05 -7.13
N GLU A 46 51.30 -35.92 -6.31
CA GLU A 46 52.05 -36.90 -5.52
C GLU A 46 52.73 -37.96 -6.40
N ALA A 47 52.05 -38.39 -7.46
CA ALA A 47 52.62 -39.33 -8.43
C ALA A 47 53.58 -38.67 -9.44
N GLY A 48 53.80 -37.35 -9.40
CA GLY A 48 54.67 -36.62 -10.34
C GLY A 48 54.25 -36.71 -11.82
N ASN A 49 52.98 -36.98 -12.10
CA ASN A 49 52.48 -37.28 -13.45
C ASN A 49 51.81 -36.04 -14.09
N MET A 50 52.58 -35.29 -14.90
CA MET A 50 52.09 -34.08 -15.57
C MET A 50 50.87 -34.32 -16.48
N SER A 51 50.78 -35.48 -17.13
CA SER A 51 49.64 -35.83 -18.00
C SER A 51 48.35 -35.94 -17.20
N MET A 52 48.42 -36.50 -15.99
CA MET A 52 47.26 -36.56 -15.08
C MET A 52 46.88 -35.17 -14.53
N ILE A 53 47.85 -34.34 -14.21
CA ILE A 53 47.57 -32.93 -13.78
C ILE A 53 46.79 -32.21 -14.86
N LEU A 54 47.23 -32.30 -16.13
CA LEU A 54 46.54 -31.66 -17.25
C LEU A 54 45.12 -32.21 -17.46
N ARG A 55 44.92 -33.54 -17.31
CA ARG A 55 43.60 -34.18 -17.46
C ARG A 55 42.64 -33.72 -16.36
N TYR A 56 43.05 -33.82 -15.09
CA TYR A 56 42.19 -33.39 -13.97
C TYR A 56 41.97 -31.88 -13.99
N GLY A 57 42.99 -31.09 -14.38
CA GLY A 57 42.85 -29.63 -14.57
C GLY A 57 41.82 -29.30 -15.64
N ALA A 58 41.86 -29.99 -16.79
CA ALA A 58 40.84 -29.77 -17.84
C ALA A 58 39.42 -30.17 -17.38
N ILE A 59 39.25 -31.24 -16.59
CA ILE A 59 37.96 -31.65 -16.00
C ILE A 59 37.49 -30.59 -15.02
N LEU A 60 38.35 -30.06 -14.15
CA LEU A 60 38.01 -29.00 -13.20
C LEU A 60 37.57 -27.72 -13.89
N VAL A 61 38.28 -27.30 -14.96
CA VAL A 61 37.87 -26.17 -15.78
C VAL A 61 36.49 -26.41 -16.42
N GLY A 62 36.29 -27.64 -16.96
CA GLY A 62 34.98 -28.02 -17.50
C GLY A 62 33.86 -27.93 -16.45
N PHE A 63 34.07 -28.49 -15.25
CA PHE A 63 33.09 -28.41 -14.17
C PHE A 63 32.80 -26.96 -13.74
N ALA A 64 33.86 -26.13 -13.63
CA ALA A 64 33.69 -24.70 -13.30
C ALA A 64 32.90 -23.96 -14.36
N LEU A 65 33.13 -24.19 -15.64
CA LEU A 65 32.38 -23.59 -16.74
C LEU A 65 30.93 -24.05 -16.75
N VAL A 66 30.66 -25.32 -16.52
CA VAL A 66 29.30 -25.84 -16.44
C VAL A 66 28.59 -25.28 -15.20
N ALA A 67 29.23 -25.26 -14.03
CA ALA A 67 28.67 -24.65 -12.82
C ALA A 67 28.36 -23.17 -13.02
N LEU A 68 29.26 -22.42 -13.65
CA LEU A 68 29.05 -21.02 -14.01
C LEU A 68 27.81 -20.82 -14.90
N THR A 69 27.65 -21.65 -15.93
CA THR A 69 26.50 -21.57 -16.85
C THR A 69 25.19 -21.88 -16.13
N PHE A 70 25.13 -22.92 -15.30
CA PHE A 70 23.93 -23.26 -14.52
C PHE A 70 23.64 -22.21 -13.45
N GLY A 71 24.66 -21.67 -12.80
CA GLY A 71 24.53 -20.56 -11.86
C GLY A 71 23.97 -19.29 -12.51
N ALA A 72 24.46 -18.95 -13.71
CA ALA A 72 23.97 -17.82 -14.49
C ALA A 72 22.51 -18.03 -14.96
N LEU A 73 22.18 -19.23 -15.46
CA LEU A 73 20.81 -19.58 -15.87
C LEU A 73 19.86 -19.57 -14.68
N SER A 74 20.27 -20.09 -13.53
CA SER A 74 19.50 -20.04 -12.29
C SER A 74 19.25 -18.59 -11.86
N GLY A 75 20.29 -17.75 -11.85
CA GLY A 75 20.18 -16.34 -11.52
C GLY A 75 19.22 -15.59 -12.44
N ARG A 76 19.32 -15.82 -13.75
CA ARG A 76 18.42 -15.24 -14.74
C ARG A 76 16.96 -15.67 -14.53
N SER A 77 16.71 -16.97 -14.41
CA SER A 77 15.35 -17.50 -14.18
C SER A 77 14.80 -17.03 -12.84
N CYS A 78 15.61 -16.96 -11.79
CA CYS A 78 15.23 -16.45 -10.50
C CYS A 78 14.82 -14.95 -10.58
N ALA A 79 15.63 -14.12 -11.20
CA ALA A 79 15.35 -12.69 -11.35
C ALA A 79 14.07 -12.46 -12.16
N HIS A 80 13.88 -13.20 -13.25
CA HIS A 80 12.70 -13.10 -14.10
C HIS A 80 11.43 -13.55 -13.35
N ALA A 81 11.49 -14.69 -12.65
CA ALA A 81 10.37 -15.19 -11.85
C ALA A 81 9.98 -14.26 -10.70
N THR A 82 10.96 -13.72 -9.97
CA THR A 82 10.70 -12.86 -8.80
C THR A 82 10.22 -11.47 -9.20
N ALA A 83 10.80 -10.87 -10.23
CA ALA A 83 10.34 -9.59 -10.75
C ALA A 83 8.93 -9.70 -11.36
N GLY A 84 8.67 -10.76 -12.11
CA GLY A 84 7.37 -11.04 -12.68
C GLY A 84 6.28 -11.29 -11.61
N PHE A 85 6.60 -12.06 -10.60
CA PHE A 85 5.74 -12.28 -9.45
C PHE A 85 5.36 -10.95 -8.74
N ALA A 86 6.36 -10.10 -8.47
CA ALA A 86 6.12 -8.81 -7.85
C ALA A 86 5.29 -7.85 -8.75
N ARG A 87 5.53 -7.89 -10.06
CA ARG A 87 4.71 -7.16 -11.05
C ARG A 87 3.25 -7.59 -10.96
N ASN A 88 2.98 -8.89 -10.98
CA ASN A 88 1.63 -9.42 -10.93
C ASN A 88 0.95 -9.10 -9.59
N LEU A 89 1.67 -9.17 -8.47
CA LEU A 89 1.14 -8.76 -7.17
C LEU A 89 0.72 -7.28 -7.17
N ARG A 90 1.59 -6.38 -7.64
CA ARG A 90 1.24 -4.95 -7.73
C ARG A 90 0.06 -4.71 -8.65
N HIS A 91 0.03 -5.38 -9.80
CA HIS A 91 -1.06 -5.28 -10.74
C HIS A 91 -2.39 -5.73 -10.10
N ASP A 92 -2.40 -6.92 -9.49
CA ASP A 92 -3.62 -7.47 -8.90
C ASP A 92 -4.12 -6.61 -7.73
N MET A 93 -3.22 -6.16 -6.85
CA MET A 93 -3.57 -5.26 -5.75
C MET A 93 -4.11 -3.93 -6.26
N PHE A 94 -3.44 -3.31 -7.25
CA PHE A 94 -3.88 -2.02 -7.79
C PHE A 94 -5.24 -2.14 -8.48
N HIS A 95 -5.46 -3.19 -9.26
CA HIS A 95 -6.76 -3.47 -9.87
C HIS A 95 -7.86 -3.67 -8.81
N HIS A 96 -7.54 -4.39 -7.74
CA HIS A 96 -8.49 -4.64 -6.65
C HIS A 96 -8.89 -3.35 -5.93
N LEU A 97 -7.92 -2.45 -5.70
CA LEU A 97 -8.17 -1.12 -5.13
C LEU A 97 -9.11 -0.25 -5.98
N GLN A 98 -9.09 -0.41 -7.32
CA GLN A 98 -9.96 0.37 -8.20
C GLN A 98 -11.45 -0.04 -8.11
N VAL A 99 -11.74 -1.26 -7.65
CA VAL A 99 -13.12 -1.76 -7.49
C VAL A 99 -13.63 -1.65 -6.05
N TYR A 100 -12.82 -1.16 -5.12
CA TYR A 100 -13.22 -0.95 -3.74
C TYR A 100 -14.29 0.11 -3.61
N SER A 101 -15.21 -0.10 -2.67
CA SER A 101 -16.11 0.93 -2.18
C SER A 101 -15.38 1.91 -1.26
N PHE A 102 -16.03 3.01 -0.93
CA PHE A 102 -15.47 3.96 0.05
C PHE A 102 -15.30 3.33 1.44
N SER A 103 -16.21 2.46 1.86
CA SER A 103 -16.10 1.73 3.13
C SER A 103 -14.87 0.82 3.19
N ASN A 104 -14.50 0.16 2.08
CA ASN A 104 -13.26 -0.60 2.01
C ASN A 104 -12.02 0.31 2.11
N ILE A 105 -12.04 1.47 1.41
CA ILE A 105 -10.94 2.44 1.47
C ILE A 105 -10.77 3.03 2.88
N ASP A 106 -11.86 3.31 3.57
CA ASP A 106 -11.85 3.83 4.95
C ASP A 106 -11.29 2.80 5.95
N LYS A 107 -11.49 1.50 5.70
CA LYS A 107 -10.89 0.41 6.48
C LYS A 107 -9.36 0.42 6.39
N PHE A 108 -8.81 0.76 5.22
CA PHE A 108 -7.39 0.83 4.97
C PHE A 108 -6.94 2.29 4.89
N SER A 109 -5.95 2.72 5.69
CA SER A 109 -5.37 4.04 5.49
C SER A 109 -4.65 4.15 4.14
N SER A 110 -4.74 5.29 3.46
CA SER A 110 -4.05 5.52 2.18
C SER A 110 -2.54 5.28 2.28
N ALA A 111 -1.90 5.74 3.38
CA ALA A 111 -0.48 5.48 3.65
C ALA A 111 -0.19 3.98 3.82
N GLY A 112 -1.10 3.24 4.49
CA GLY A 112 -1.00 1.78 4.64
C GLY A 112 -1.09 1.05 3.31
N LEU A 113 -1.97 1.47 2.39
CA LEU A 113 -2.09 0.90 1.05
C LEU A 113 -0.83 1.15 0.19
N VAL A 114 -0.25 2.36 0.27
CA VAL A 114 1.02 2.67 -0.40
C VAL A 114 2.14 1.77 0.12
N THR A 115 2.25 1.57 1.44
CA THR A 115 3.25 0.69 2.05
C THR A 115 3.09 -0.76 1.58
N ARG A 116 1.84 -1.25 1.46
CA ARG A 116 1.54 -2.60 0.96
C ARG A 116 1.96 -2.78 -0.51
N LEU A 117 1.71 -1.79 -1.38
CA LEU A 117 2.08 -1.81 -2.80
C LEU A 117 3.60 -1.68 -3.04
N THR A 118 4.34 -1.10 -2.11
CA THR A 118 5.77 -0.83 -2.24
C THR A 118 6.61 -1.76 -1.38
N THR A 119 6.71 -1.48 -0.09
CA THR A 119 7.60 -2.16 0.85
C THR A 119 7.19 -3.61 1.07
N ASP A 120 5.89 -3.88 1.31
CA ASP A 120 5.43 -5.25 1.57
C ASP A 120 5.60 -6.16 0.36
N VAL A 121 5.29 -5.66 -0.86
CA VAL A 121 5.54 -6.42 -2.08
C VAL A 121 7.04 -6.71 -2.25
N SER A 122 7.93 -5.75 -1.93
CA SER A 122 9.38 -5.95 -2.02
C SER A 122 9.88 -6.99 -1.00
N ASN A 123 9.34 -6.98 0.22
CA ASN A 123 9.65 -7.99 1.24
C ASN A 123 9.24 -9.40 0.79
N VAL A 124 8.03 -9.54 0.25
CA VAL A 124 7.53 -10.84 -0.25
C VAL A 124 8.27 -11.28 -1.50
N GLN A 125 8.67 -10.36 -2.38
CA GLN A 125 9.54 -10.63 -3.53
C GLN A 125 10.89 -11.20 -3.09
N ASN A 126 11.54 -10.58 -2.10
CA ASN A 126 12.81 -11.04 -1.56
C ASN A 126 12.68 -12.41 -0.89
N ALA A 127 11.61 -12.64 -0.13
CA ALA A 127 11.34 -13.97 0.44
C ALA A 127 11.13 -15.02 -0.65
N PHE A 128 10.40 -14.72 -1.71
CA PHE A 128 10.19 -15.62 -2.84
C PHE A 128 11.51 -15.96 -3.55
N MET A 129 12.38 -14.96 -3.76
CA MET A 129 13.74 -15.16 -4.29
C MET A 129 14.55 -16.13 -3.41
N MET A 130 14.53 -15.93 -2.09
CA MET A 130 15.23 -16.78 -1.15
C MET A 130 14.67 -18.22 -1.16
N ILE A 131 13.36 -18.37 -1.29
CA ILE A 131 12.71 -19.69 -1.33
C ILE A 131 13.13 -20.47 -2.59
N ILE A 132 13.04 -19.89 -3.77
CA ILE A 132 13.27 -20.62 -5.03
C ILE A 132 14.75 -20.87 -5.33
N ARG A 133 15.68 -20.14 -4.68
CA ARG A 133 17.12 -20.30 -4.90
C ARG A 133 17.83 -20.81 -3.65
N THR A 134 17.84 -20.05 -2.57
CA THR A 134 18.70 -20.32 -1.41
C THR A 134 18.17 -21.47 -0.54
N LEU A 135 16.84 -21.51 -0.30
CA LEU A 135 16.20 -22.59 0.46
C LEU A 135 16.35 -23.96 -0.22
N ILE A 136 16.51 -24.00 -1.53
CA ILE A 136 16.79 -25.24 -2.28
C ILE A 136 18.29 -25.55 -2.29
N ARG A 137 19.15 -24.54 -2.50
CA ARG A 137 20.61 -24.69 -2.56
C ARG A 137 21.18 -25.23 -1.25
N CYS A 138 20.80 -24.65 -0.11
CA CYS A 138 21.42 -24.98 1.18
C CYS A 138 21.23 -26.47 1.58
N PRO A 139 19.99 -27.02 1.58
CA PRO A 139 19.82 -28.46 1.84
C PRO A 139 20.49 -29.35 0.80
N ALA A 140 20.46 -28.96 -0.48
CA ALA A 140 21.14 -29.74 -1.54
C ALA A 140 22.64 -29.82 -1.29
N MET A 141 23.31 -28.69 -1.03
CA MET A 141 24.73 -28.62 -0.68
C MET A 141 25.05 -29.49 0.54
N LEU A 142 24.23 -29.38 1.59
CA LEU A 142 24.40 -30.16 2.82
C LEU A 142 24.30 -31.67 2.54
N ILE A 143 23.27 -32.10 1.80
CA ILE A 143 23.04 -33.52 1.46
C ILE A 143 24.16 -34.03 0.56
N PHE A 144 24.49 -33.30 -0.51
CA PHE A 144 25.51 -33.74 -1.46
C PHE A 144 26.91 -33.81 -0.82
N ALA A 145 27.29 -32.78 -0.03
CA ALA A 145 28.55 -32.76 0.69
C ALA A 145 28.64 -33.89 1.72
N MET A 146 27.54 -34.16 2.45
CA MET A 146 27.47 -35.27 3.40
C MET A 146 27.63 -36.65 2.66
N VAL A 147 26.89 -36.86 1.58
CA VAL A 147 27.00 -38.09 0.79
C VAL A 147 28.42 -38.30 0.25
N MET A 148 29.06 -37.24 -0.25
CA MET A 148 30.45 -37.34 -0.75
C MET A 148 31.45 -37.59 0.39
N SER A 149 31.25 -36.97 1.55
CA SER A 149 32.07 -37.23 2.75
C SER A 149 31.99 -38.69 3.17
N PHE A 150 30.80 -39.28 3.23
CA PHE A 150 30.60 -40.71 3.55
C PHE A 150 31.21 -41.63 2.52
N ARG A 151 31.29 -41.27 1.24
CA ARG A 151 31.97 -42.05 0.20
C ARG A 151 33.49 -42.04 0.36
N ILE A 152 34.07 -40.98 0.91
CA ILE A 152 35.52 -40.86 1.12
C ILE A 152 35.93 -41.65 2.36
N ASN A 153 35.34 -41.38 3.51
CA ASN A 153 35.64 -42.12 4.73
C ASN A 153 34.44 -42.00 5.71
N HIS A 154 33.91 -43.18 6.09
CA HIS A 154 32.72 -43.28 6.94
C HIS A 154 32.97 -42.71 8.36
N ASP A 155 34.11 -43.06 8.98
CA ASP A 155 34.40 -42.72 10.37
C ASP A 155 34.58 -41.20 10.56
N ILE A 156 35.28 -40.53 9.64
CA ILE A 156 35.49 -39.10 9.65
C ILE A 156 34.18 -38.36 9.40
N SER A 157 33.31 -38.89 8.55
CA SER A 157 32.00 -38.25 8.23
C SER A 157 31.04 -38.22 9.40
N LEU A 158 31.19 -39.11 10.40
CA LEU A 158 30.40 -39.05 11.64
C LEU A 158 30.65 -37.77 12.45
N ILE A 159 31.81 -37.13 12.28
CA ILE A 159 32.07 -35.81 12.89
C ILE A 159 31.04 -34.77 12.41
N PHE A 160 30.74 -34.75 11.12
CA PHE A 160 29.76 -33.85 10.54
C PHE A 160 28.34 -34.11 11.06
N LEU A 161 27.99 -35.41 11.17
CA LEU A 161 26.71 -35.84 11.71
C LEU A 161 26.53 -35.39 13.18
N ALA A 162 27.61 -35.30 13.93
CA ALA A 162 27.59 -34.79 15.31
C ALA A 162 27.56 -33.26 15.39
N VAL A 163 28.31 -32.57 14.51
CA VAL A 163 28.42 -31.08 14.56
C VAL A 163 27.20 -30.39 13.99
N ILE A 164 26.53 -30.94 12.99
CA ILE A 164 25.30 -30.36 12.39
C ILE A 164 24.22 -30.13 13.46
N PRO A 165 23.80 -31.10 14.30
CA PRO A 165 22.83 -30.86 15.36
C PRO A 165 23.35 -29.91 16.43
N ILE A 166 24.64 -29.92 16.80
CA ILE A 166 25.22 -28.99 17.77
C ILE A 166 25.07 -27.56 17.25
N LEU A 167 25.50 -27.30 16.01
CA LEU A 167 25.34 -25.97 15.39
C LEU A 167 23.86 -25.60 15.20
N GLY A 168 23.02 -26.57 14.76
CA GLY A 168 21.58 -26.35 14.58
C GLY A 168 20.87 -25.96 15.87
N VAL A 169 21.17 -26.63 16.98
CA VAL A 169 20.63 -26.29 18.30
C VAL A 169 21.15 -24.92 18.78
N GLY A 170 22.45 -24.65 18.58
CA GLY A 170 23.02 -23.33 18.91
C GLY A 170 22.37 -22.19 18.15
N LEU A 171 22.19 -22.33 16.84
CA LEU A 171 21.50 -21.34 16.00
C LEU A 171 20.03 -21.18 16.43
N TYR A 172 19.32 -22.27 16.68
CA TYR A 172 17.96 -22.25 17.18
C TYR A 172 17.82 -21.48 18.49
N LEU A 173 18.72 -21.72 19.45
CA LEU A 173 18.73 -21.01 20.73
C LEU A 173 18.99 -19.50 20.53
N ILE A 174 19.93 -19.13 19.68
CA ILE A 174 20.19 -17.72 19.32
C ILE A 174 18.91 -17.08 18.75
N ILE A 175 18.30 -17.68 17.75
CA ILE A 175 17.08 -17.17 17.11
C ILE A 175 15.95 -17.04 18.12
N LYS A 176 15.71 -18.05 18.95
CA LYS A 176 14.66 -18.08 19.96
C LYS A 176 14.80 -16.91 20.96
N HIS A 177 16.02 -16.54 21.35
CA HIS A 177 16.25 -15.44 22.29
C HIS A 177 16.25 -14.05 21.62
N VAL A 178 16.68 -13.97 20.36
CA VAL A 178 16.72 -12.71 19.61
C VAL A 178 15.34 -12.27 19.11
N HIS A 179 14.51 -13.21 18.68
CA HIS A 179 13.19 -12.92 18.09
C HIS A 179 12.32 -11.98 18.94
N PRO A 180 12.09 -12.23 20.25
CA PRO A 180 11.27 -11.35 21.08
C PRO A 180 11.89 -9.97 21.29
N VAL A 181 13.22 -9.84 21.20
CA VAL A 181 13.91 -8.56 21.27
C VAL A 181 13.65 -7.75 20.00
N PHE A 182 13.76 -8.37 18.83
CA PHE A 182 13.44 -7.70 17.58
C PHE A 182 11.97 -7.29 17.49
N GLU A 183 11.03 -8.08 17.98
CA GLU A 183 9.61 -7.67 18.04
C GLU A 183 9.42 -6.37 18.86
N ARG A 184 10.13 -6.23 19.99
CA ARG A 184 10.11 -4.97 20.78
C ARG A 184 10.74 -3.82 20.00
N VAL A 185 11.88 -4.07 19.36
CA VAL A 185 12.57 -3.07 18.53
C VAL A 185 11.63 -2.55 17.44
N PHE A 186 10.97 -3.43 16.68
CA PHE A 186 10.05 -3.02 15.60
C PHE A 186 8.86 -2.21 16.15
N LYS A 187 8.24 -2.63 17.25
CA LYS A 187 7.17 -1.85 17.91
C LYS A 187 7.64 -0.46 18.36
N THR A 188 8.88 -0.35 18.81
CA THR A 188 9.45 0.94 19.21
C THR A 188 9.80 1.80 17.98
N TYR A 189 10.22 1.19 16.86
CA TYR A 189 10.39 1.89 15.58
C TYR A 189 9.07 2.45 15.05
N ASP A 190 7.96 1.70 15.16
CA ASP A 190 6.64 2.21 14.77
C ASP A 190 6.25 3.45 15.58
N ARG A 191 6.54 3.44 16.90
CA ARG A 191 6.33 4.62 17.76
C ARG A 191 7.24 5.79 17.35
N LEU A 192 8.52 5.54 17.06
CA LEU A 192 9.45 6.56 16.58
C LEU A 192 8.95 7.20 15.29
N ASN A 193 8.55 6.38 14.32
CA ASN A 193 8.00 6.86 13.05
C ASN A 193 6.74 7.72 13.26
N GLY A 194 5.87 7.32 14.19
CA GLY A 194 4.69 8.11 14.58
C GLY A 194 5.09 9.49 15.14
N VAL A 195 6.05 9.53 16.05
CA VAL A 195 6.55 10.80 16.63
C VAL A 195 7.19 11.69 15.58
N VAL A 196 8.03 11.13 14.70
CA VAL A 196 8.65 11.90 13.61
C VAL A 196 7.59 12.45 12.65
N GLN A 197 6.61 11.64 12.25
CA GLN A 197 5.53 12.07 11.36
C GLN A 197 4.66 13.16 12.01
N GLU A 198 4.32 13.01 13.30
CA GLU A 198 3.58 14.01 14.07
C GLU A 198 4.34 15.33 14.13
N ASN A 199 5.63 15.27 14.50
CA ASN A 199 6.50 16.45 14.60
C ASN A 199 6.65 17.16 13.25
N LEU A 200 6.94 16.44 12.16
CA LEU A 200 7.08 17.03 10.83
C LEU A 200 5.76 17.65 10.34
N SER A 201 4.64 16.99 10.60
CA SER A 201 3.31 17.54 10.25
C SER A 201 2.97 18.78 11.08
N GLY A 202 3.35 18.78 12.35
CA GLY A 202 3.13 19.87 13.32
C GLY A 202 4.30 20.83 13.46
N ILE A 203 5.33 20.80 12.62
CA ILE A 203 6.59 21.54 12.83
C ILE A 203 6.39 23.05 13.01
N ARG A 204 5.39 23.63 12.33
CA ARG A 204 5.03 25.06 12.50
C ARG A 204 4.49 25.34 13.90
N VAL A 205 3.77 24.41 14.49
CA VAL A 205 3.25 24.51 15.87
C VAL A 205 4.41 24.41 16.84
N VAL A 206 5.29 23.40 16.69
CA VAL A 206 6.49 23.23 17.51
C VAL A 206 7.32 24.52 17.52
N LYS A 207 7.60 25.09 16.33
CA LYS A 207 8.35 26.35 16.16
C LYS A 207 7.64 27.56 16.77
N ASN A 208 6.32 27.67 16.54
CA ASN A 208 5.55 28.81 17.05
C ASN A 208 5.44 28.84 18.59
N PHE A 209 5.41 27.67 19.22
CA PHE A 209 5.33 27.53 20.68
C PHE A 209 6.69 27.29 21.36
N VAL A 210 7.80 27.32 20.60
CA VAL A 210 9.17 27.15 21.09
C VAL A 210 9.29 25.85 21.92
N ARG A 211 8.86 24.71 21.35
CA ARG A 211 8.82 23.41 22.05
C ARG A 211 9.81 22.40 21.46
N GLU A 212 10.85 22.87 20.79
CA GLU A 212 11.88 22.02 20.17
C GLU A 212 12.55 21.09 21.19
N ASP A 213 12.94 21.62 22.35
CA ASP A 213 13.63 20.84 23.37
C ASP A 213 12.76 19.68 23.91
N HIS A 214 11.45 19.92 24.05
CA HIS A 214 10.51 18.88 24.46
C HIS A 214 10.38 17.76 23.41
N GLU A 215 10.30 18.11 22.13
CA GLU A 215 10.25 17.12 21.06
C GLU A 215 11.57 16.35 20.88
N ILE A 216 12.71 17.01 21.10
CA ILE A 216 14.04 16.39 21.13
C ILE A 216 14.12 15.37 22.28
N GLU A 217 13.71 15.73 23.50
CA GLU A 217 13.71 14.83 24.65
C GLU A 217 12.80 13.61 24.42
N LYS A 218 11.60 13.82 23.83
CA LYS A 218 10.67 12.75 23.45
C LYS A 218 11.30 11.79 22.42
N PHE A 219 11.98 12.34 21.40
CA PHE A 219 12.70 11.56 20.39
C PHE A 219 13.86 10.78 21.01
N ASP A 220 14.70 11.44 21.81
CA ASP A 220 15.88 10.84 22.44
C ASP A 220 15.51 9.69 23.39
N THR A 221 14.41 9.83 24.13
CA THR A 221 13.89 8.77 25.00
C THR A 221 13.53 7.50 24.20
N ILE A 222 12.83 7.66 23.09
CA ILE A 222 12.43 6.53 22.24
C ILE A 222 13.66 5.95 21.52
N SER A 223 14.52 6.80 20.96
CA SER A 223 15.77 6.41 20.31
C SER A 223 16.70 5.68 21.27
N GLY A 224 16.81 6.14 22.51
CA GLY A 224 17.56 5.47 23.57
C GLY A 224 17.02 4.08 23.91
N THR A 225 15.71 3.88 23.85
CA THR A 225 15.09 2.56 24.04
C THR A 225 15.43 1.62 22.87
N ILE A 226 15.35 2.12 21.64
CA ILE A 226 15.77 1.37 20.44
C ILE A 226 17.23 0.97 20.55
N TYR A 227 18.12 1.89 20.92
CA TYR A 227 19.54 1.61 21.11
C TYR A 227 19.78 0.48 22.10
N LYS A 228 19.11 0.48 23.25
CA LYS A 228 19.25 -0.56 24.28
C LYS A 228 18.81 -1.92 23.78
N ASP A 229 17.62 -2.00 23.21
CA ASP A 229 17.05 -3.26 22.70
C ASP A 229 17.84 -3.76 21.48
N PHE A 230 18.20 -2.88 20.56
CA PHE A 230 18.99 -3.25 19.39
C PHE A 230 20.40 -3.73 19.78
N SER A 231 21.06 -3.04 20.70
CA SER A 231 22.36 -3.48 21.25
C SER A 231 22.26 -4.84 21.92
N LEU A 232 21.17 -5.14 22.61
CA LEU A 232 20.94 -6.46 23.19
C LEU A 232 20.76 -7.53 22.12
N ALA A 233 19.97 -7.25 21.10
CA ALA A 233 19.78 -8.14 19.95
C ALA A 233 21.10 -8.44 19.24
N GLU A 234 21.88 -7.40 18.95
CA GLU A 234 23.20 -7.53 18.30
C GLU A 234 24.21 -8.30 19.14
N ARG A 235 24.23 -8.12 20.49
CA ARG A 235 25.09 -8.91 21.38
C ARG A 235 24.76 -10.40 21.32
N ILE A 236 23.48 -10.76 21.24
CA ILE A 236 23.08 -12.17 21.14
C ILE A 236 23.42 -12.69 19.74
N LEU A 237 23.17 -11.92 18.67
CA LEU A 237 23.52 -12.27 17.31
C LEU A 237 25.03 -12.39 17.11
N ALA A 238 25.82 -11.57 17.79
CA ALA A 238 27.29 -11.64 17.73
C ALA A 238 27.84 -12.99 18.17
N LEU A 239 27.10 -13.78 18.99
CA LEU A 239 27.48 -15.15 19.35
C LEU A 239 27.42 -16.13 18.17
N ASN A 240 26.73 -15.78 17.09
CA ASN A 240 26.62 -16.63 15.90
C ASN A 240 28.00 -16.87 15.25
N SER A 241 28.81 -15.82 15.10
CA SER A 241 30.14 -15.92 14.48
C SER A 241 31.13 -16.78 15.30
N PRO A 242 31.31 -16.59 16.63
CA PRO A 242 32.14 -17.47 17.45
C PRO A 242 31.64 -18.91 17.49
N LEU A 243 30.34 -19.14 17.57
CA LEU A 243 29.76 -20.49 17.52
C LEU A 243 30.11 -21.21 16.21
N MET A 244 29.89 -20.54 15.09
CA MET A 244 30.24 -21.06 13.78
C MET A 244 31.73 -21.34 13.66
N GLN A 245 32.58 -20.35 14.02
CA GLN A 245 34.02 -20.47 13.94
C GLN A 245 34.55 -21.58 14.84
N GLY A 246 34.01 -21.70 16.07
CA GLY A 246 34.32 -22.79 16.97
C GLY A 246 34.01 -24.18 16.39
N CYS A 247 32.83 -24.32 15.77
CA CYS A 247 32.48 -25.55 15.08
C CYS A 247 33.42 -25.85 13.90
N VAL A 248 33.77 -24.85 13.08
CA VAL A 248 34.71 -24.99 11.97
C VAL A 248 36.07 -25.47 12.46
N TYR A 249 36.67 -24.80 13.46
CA TYR A 249 37.96 -25.16 13.99
C TYR A 249 37.95 -26.52 14.69
N ALA A 250 36.90 -26.82 15.46
CA ALA A 250 36.74 -28.12 16.08
C ALA A 250 36.70 -29.25 14.99
N CYS A 251 35.90 -29.05 13.93
CA CYS A 251 35.88 -29.98 12.78
C CYS A 251 37.26 -30.10 12.12
N MET A 252 37.93 -28.99 11.84
CA MET A 252 39.25 -28.97 11.23
C MET A 252 40.28 -29.74 12.05
N ILE A 253 40.33 -29.54 13.38
CA ILE A 253 41.25 -30.22 14.30
C ILE A 253 40.95 -31.72 14.33
N LEU A 254 39.66 -32.10 14.48
CA LEU A 254 39.26 -33.51 14.54
C LEU A 254 39.52 -34.24 13.22
N VAL A 255 39.16 -33.61 12.10
CA VAL A 255 39.38 -34.17 10.75
C VAL A 255 40.88 -34.26 10.45
N SER A 256 41.70 -33.27 10.83
CA SER A 256 43.14 -33.32 10.67
C SER A 256 43.75 -34.47 11.49
N TRP A 257 43.37 -34.63 12.75
CA TRP A 257 43.90 -35.66 13.62
C TRP A 257 43.50 -37.06 13.19
N LEU A 258 42.21 -37.32 12.96
CA LEU A 258 41.71 -38.62 12.50
C LEU A 258 42.14 -38.90 11.08
N GLY A 259 42.13 -37.89 10.20
CA GLY A 259 42.58 -38.02 8.82
C GLY A 259 44.05 -38.36 8.70
N ALA A 260 44.94 -37.73 9.50
CA ALA A 260 46.33 -38.06 9.54
C ALA A 260 46.57 -39.55 9.97
N LYS A 261 45.82 -40.05 10.96
CA LYS A 261 45.83 -41.44 11.34
C LYS A 261 45.43 -42.37 10.19
N GLN A 262 44.37 -42.06 9.50
CA GLN A 262 43.88 -42.86 8.37
C GLN A 262 44.85 -42.83 7.18
N ILE A 263 45.56 -41.72 6.95
CA ILE A 263 46.60 -41.61 5.92
C ILE A 263 47.79 -42.51 6.25
N VAL A 264 48.26 -42.46 7.52
CA VAL A 264 49.40 -43.29 8.00
C VAL A 264 49.08 -44.80 7.90
N ILE A 265 47.82 -45.18 8.13
CA ILE A 265 47.34 -46.58 7.99
C ILE A 265 47.14 -46.95 6.50
N GLY A 266 47.11 -45.98 5.59
CA GLY A 266 46.91 -46.23 4.15
C GLY A 266 45.44 -46.30 3.71
N ASN A 267 44.48 -45.95 4.60
CA ASN A 267 43.05 -46.01 4.30
C ASN A 267 42.50 -44.70 3.65
N MET A 268 43.28 -43.66 3.57
CA MET A 268 42.90 -42.37 3.01
C MET A 268 44.09 -41.66 2.35
N SER A 269 43.84 -40.93 1.26
CA SER A 269 44.85 -40.10 0.59
C SER A 269 44.90 -38.66 1.14
N THR A 270 45.98 -37.95 0.85
CA THR A 270 46.17 -36.53 1.20
C THR A 270 45.15 -35.63 0.48
N GLY A 271 44.88 -35.97 -0.80
CA GLY A 271 43.85 -35.24 -1.57
C GLY A 271 42.45 -35.39 -0.97
N ASN A 272 42.10 -36.55 -0.43
CA ASN A 272 40.84 -36.78 0.25
C ASN A 272 40.73 -35.93 1.53
N LEU A 273 41.82 -35.75 2.29
CA LEU A 273 41.86 -34.88 3.45
C LEU A 273 41.55 -33.42 3.08
N MET A 274 42.14 -32.94 1.97
CA MET A 274 41.84 -31.57 1.46
C MET A 274 40.38 -31.39 1.06
N SER A 275 39.75 -32.43 0.48
CA SER A 275 38.32 -32.41 0.18
C SER A 275 37.47 -32.30 1.43
N PHE A 276 37.82 -32.98 2.52
CA PHE A 276 37.11 -32.84 3.80
C PHE A 276 37.14 -31.41 4.32
N PHE A 277 38.25 -30.67 4.24
CA PHE A 277 38.30 -29.25 4.64
C PHE A 277 37.34 -28.38 3.83
N THR A 278 37.23 -28.65 2.54
CA THR A 278 36.26 -27.92 1.70
C THR A 278 34.82 -28.27 2.08
N TYR A 279 34.52 -29.55 2.35
CA TYR A 279 33.17 -29.96 2.77
C TYR A 279 32.79 -29.42 4.15
N ILE A 280 33.72 -29.25 5.10
CA ILE A 280 33.48 -28.57 6.37
C ILE A 280 32.91 -27.18 6.10
N MET A 281 33.58 -26.40 5.26
CA MET A 281 33.15 -25.02 4.95
C MET A 281 31.81 -25.00 4.22
N GLN A 282 31.57 -25.90 3.27
CA GLN A 282 30.31 -25.99 2.53
C GLN A 282 29.12 -26.36 3.43
N ILE A 283 29.26 -27.36 4.30
CA ILE A 283 28.22 -27.84 5.22
C ILE A 283 27.84 -26.75 6.21
N LEU A 284 28.84 -26.16 6.89
CA LEU A 284 28.60 -25.22 7.95
C LEU A 284 28.07 -23.87 7.43
N SER A 285 28.62 -23.40 6.28
CA SER A 285 28.09 -22.16 5.67
C SER A 285 26.67 -22.35 5.12
N SER A 286 26.34 -23.54 4.58
CA SER A 286 24.97 -23.84 4.13
C SER A 286 23.99 -23.84 5.30
N LEU A 287 24.37 -24.35 6.46
CA LEU A 287 23.52 -24.36 7.66
C LEU A 287 23.29 -22.93 8.20
N MET A 288 24.33 -22.10 8.19
CA MET A 288 24.20 -20.68 8.57
C MET A 288 23.29 -19.92 7.62
N MET A 289 23.46 -20.13 6.29
CA MET A 289 22.62 -19.48 5.28
C MET A 289 21.16 -19.93 5.40
N LEU A 290 20.91 -21.20 5.69
CA LEU A 290 19.56 -21.74 5.92
C LEU A 290 18.87 -21.06 7.09
N SER A 291 19.62 -20.81 8.18
CA SER A 291 19.12 -20.04 9.35
C SER A 291 18.69 -18.64 8.95
N MET A 292 19.50 -17.92 8.16
CA MET A 292 19.17 -16.59 7.66
C MET A 292 17.91 -16.58 6.78
N VAL A 293 17.74 -17.59 5.93
CA VAL A 293 16.54 -17.74 5.09
C VAL A 293 15.28 -17.90 5.94
N PHE A 294 15.32 -18.69 7.01
CA PHE A 294 14.18 -18.84 7.91
C PHE A 294 13.80 -17.53 8.61
N VAL A 295 14.78 -16.75 9.05
CA VAL A 295 14.52 -15.41 9.62
C VAL A 295 13.83 -14.51 8.60
N MET A 296 14.35 -14.46 7.36
CA MET A 296 13.80 -13.63 6.29
C MET A 296 12.36 -14.01 5.92
N ILE A 297 12.07 -15.30 5.81
CA ILE A 297 10.71 -15.80 5.55
C ILE A 297 9.77 -15.41 6.68
N THR A 298 10.21 -15.53 7.93
CA THR A 298 9.40 -15.18 9.11
C THR A 298 9.07 -13.68 9.12
N MET A 299 10.05 -12.81 8.83
CA MET A 299 9.83 -11.38 8.73
C MET A 299 8.88 -10.99 7.59
N SER A 300 8.99 -11.70 6.46
CA SER A 300 8.13 -11.43 5.30
C SER A 300 6.69 -11.93 5.46
N ARG A 301 6.42 -12.77 6.47
CA ARG A 301 5.09 -13.32 6.73
C ARG A 301 4.06 -12.23 7.02
N ALA A 302 4.39 -11.25 7.85
CA ALA A 302 3.49 -10.13 8.16
C ALA A 302 3.16 -9.28 6.92
N SER A 303 4.17 -9.04 6.06
CA SER A 303 3.96 -8.36 4.78
C SER A 303 3.05 -9.17 3.85
N ALA A 304 3.23 -10.48 3.80
CA ALA A 304 2.38 -11.39 3.02
C ALA A 304 0.93 -11.41 3.51
N GLU A 305 0.71 -11.41 4.83
CA GLU A 305 -0.63 -11.37 5.44
C GLU A 305 -1.35 -10.05 5.07
N ARG A 306 -0.67 -8.90 5.14
CA ARG A 306 -1.23 -7.59 4.74
C ARG A 306 -1.56 -7.50 3.25
N ILE A 307 -0.76 -8.11 2.39
CA ILE A 307 -1.04 -8.19 0.94
C ILE A 307 -2.28 -9.04 0.69
N VAL A 308 -2.37 -10.22 1.32
CA VAL A 308 -3.50 -11.12 1.15
C VAL A 308 -4.80 -10.51 1.69
N GLU A 309 -4.73 -9.74 2.78
CA GLU A 309 -5.87 -8.97 3.28
C GLU A 309 -6.44 -8.02 2.21
N VAL A 310 -5.58 -7.33 1.44
CA VAL A 310 -6.03 -6.49 0.31
C VAL A 310 -6.57 -7.33 -0.85
N LEU A 311 -5.96 -8.47 -1.15
CA LEU A 311 -6.39 -9.31 -2.28
C LEU A 311 -7.68 -10.10 -2.01
N ASP A 312 -8.02 -10.33 -0.75
CA ASP A 312 -9.19 -11.10 -0.33
C ASP A 312 -10.34 -10.19 0.16
N GLU A 313 -10.12 -8.88 0.28
CA GLU A 313 -11.16 -7.92 0.60
C GLU A 313 -12.11 -7.75 -0.59
N GLU A 314 -13.40 -7.91 -0.36
CA GLU A 314 -14.43 -7.76 -1.40
C GLU A 314 -15.15 -6.41 -1.25
N SER A 315 -15.49 -5.80 -2.38
CA SER A 315 -16.31 -4.58 -2.36
C SER A 315 -17.71 -4.90 -1.84
N ASP A 316 -18.16 -4.16 -0.85
CA ASP A 316 -19.51 -4.29 -0.29
C ASP A 316 -20.58 -3.59 -1.15
N ILE A 317 -20.16 -2.81 -2.15
CA ILE A 317 -21.04 -2.18 -3.14
C ILE A 317 -20.75 -2.76 -4.51
N THR A 318 -21.72 -3.51 -5.02
CA THR A 318 -21.68 -4.13 -6.35
C THR A 318 -22.97 -3.86 -7.09
N ASN A 319 -22.97 -4.07 -8.40
CA ASN A 319 -24.19 -4.02 -9.20
C ASN A 319 -25.11 -5.18 -8.83
N CYS A 320 -26.43 -4.96 -8.89
CA CYS A 320 -27.42 -6.03 -8.82
C CYS A 320 -27.42 -6.85 -10.12
N ASP A 321 -28.08 -8.01 -10.13
CA ASP A 321 -28.10 -8.93 -11.28
C ASP A 321 -28.69 -8.33 -12.57
N ASN A 322 -29.64 -7.40 -12.44
CA ASN A 322 -30.27 -6.70 -13.56
C ASN A 322 -30.28 -5.19 -13.32
N PRO A 323 -29.14 -4.50 -13.47
CA PRO A 323 -29.05 -3.07 -13.20
C PRO A 323 -29.75 -2.22 -14.26
N VAL A 324 -30.29 -1.10 -13.82
CA VAL A 324 -30.89 -0.08 -14.71
C VAL A 324 -29.78 0.81 -15.26
N TYR A 325 -29.75 0.97 -16.58
CA TYR A 325 -28.72 1.76 -17.30
C TYR A 325 -29.20 3.16 -17.72
N GLU A 326 -30.34 3.62 -17.24
CA GLU A 326 -30.84 4.97 -17.55
C GLU A 326 -31.41 5.64 -16.31
N VAL A 327 -30.94 6.84 -16.03
CA VAL A 327 -31.51 7.72 -14.99
C VAL A 327 -32.55 8.61 -15.68
N LYS A 328 -33.82 8.52 -15.30
CA LYS A 328 -34.92 9.25 -15.97
C LYS A 328 -34.82 10.76 -15.81
N ASP A 329 -34.70 11.21 -14.57
CA ASP A 329 -34.63 12.63 -14.20
C ASP A 329 -33.74 12.82 -12.96
N GLY A 330 -33.63 14.09 -12.48
CA GLY A 330 -32.80 14.45 -11.35
C GLY A 330 -33.56 14.48 -10.01
N SER A 331 -34.73 13.86 -9.88
CA SER A 331 -35.44 13.78 -8.60
C SER A 331 -34.71 12.87 -7.61
N VAL A 332 -34.74 13.24 -6.33
CA VAL A 332 -34.16 12.44 -5.24
C VAL A 332 -35.19 12.27 -4.14
N GLU A 333 -35.34 11.04 -3.65
CA GLU A 333 -36.25 10.70 -2.56
C GLU A 333 -35.51 9.86 -1.53
N PHE A 334 -35.57 10.29 -0.28
CA PHE A 334 -35.15 9.52 0.88
C PHE A 334 -36.42 9.07 1.60
N THR A 335 -36.52 7.78 1.89
CA THR A 335 -37.67 7.18 2.57
C THR A 335 -37.17 6.36 3.75
N ASP A 336 -37.49 6.82 4.97
CA ASP A 336 -37.13 6.17 6.26
C ASP A 336 -35.63 5.80 6.32
N VAL A 337 -34.76 6.73 5.89
CA VAL A 337 -33.34 6.43 5.72
C VAL A 337 -32.60 6.55 7.03
N SER A 338 -31.97 5.42 7.42
CA SER A 338 -30.99 5.35 8.51
C SER A 338 -29.63 4.91 7.96
N PHE A 339 -28.55 5.49 8.50
CA PHE A 339 -27.20 5.18 8.06
C PHE A 339 -26.17 5.16 9.18
N SER A 340 -25.27 4.18 9.14
CA SER A 340 -24.11 4.06 10.04
C SER A 340 -22.88 3.58 9.27
N TYR A 341 -21.76 4.29 9.35
CA TYR A 341 -20.47 3.86 8.77
C TYR A 341 -19.99 2.51 9.34
N ALA A 342 -20.27 2.29 10.63
CA ALA A 342 -19.88 1.04 11.31
C ALA A 342 -20.85 -0.13 11.05
N LYS A 343 -21.94 0.08 10.30
CA LYS A 343 -23.04 -0.88 10.08
C LYS A 343 -23.63 -1.40 11.41
N ARG A 344 -23.65 -0.55 12.45
CA ARG A 344 -24.16 -0.86 13.80
C ARG A 344 -25.34 0.04 14.14
N PRO A 345 -26.44 -0.51 14.67
CA PRO A 345 -27.61 0.28 15.05
C PRO A 345 -27.36 1.29 16.20
N ASP A 346 -26.36 1.01 17.05
CA ASP A 346 -25.96 1.85 18.19
C ASP A 346 -25.11 3.06 17.80
N LYS A 347 -24.68 3.14 16.53
CA LYS A 347 -23.84 4.22 16.00
C LYS A 347 -24.43 4.81 14.72
N THR A 348 -25.70 5.14 14.75
CA THR A 348 -26.37 5.84 13.64
C THR A 348 -25.82 7.24 13.47
N VAL A 349 -25.58 7.61 12.21
CA VAL A 349 -25.11 8.92 11.78
C VAL A 349 -26.25 9.71 11.13
N LEU A 350 -27.15 9.01 10.44
CA LEU A 350 -28.43 9.52 9.95
C LEU A 350 -29.53 8.63 10.50
N ASP A 351 -30.60 9.22 10.96
CA ASP A 351 -31.69 8.54 11.63
C ASP A 351 -33.05 9.12 11.20
N ASP A 352 -33.89 8.25 10.63
CA ASP A 352 -35.26 8.57 10.22
C ASP A 352 -35.32 9.79 9.27
N ILE A 353 -34.64 9.69 8.12
CA ILE A 353 -34.60 10.76 7.12
C ILE A 353 -35.66 10.52 6.05
N ASP A 354 -36.62 11.42 5.99
CA ASP A 354 -37.59 11.57 4.91
C ASP A 354 -37.40 12.90 4.19
N LEU A 355 -37.08 12.86 2.88
CA LEU A 355 -36.83 14.05 2.08
C LEU A 355 -37.16 13.80 0.61
N ILE A 356 -37.89 14.72 0.00
CA ILE A 356 -38.18 14.72 -1.43
C ILE A 356 -37.58 15.96 -2.06
N ILE A 357 -36.77 15.75 -3.10
CA ILE A 357 -36.14 16.79 -3.91
C ILE A 357 -36.67 16.63 -5.35
N PRO A 358 -37.53 17.50 -5.83
CA PRO A 358 -37.99 17.49 -7.22
C PRO A 358 -36.87 17.75 -8.22
N SER A 359 -36.99 17.18 -9.43
CA SER A 359 -36.03 17.38 -10.51
C SER A 359 -35.91 18.86 -10.91
N GLY A 360 -34.67 19.33 -11.11
CA GLY A 360 -34.36 20.72 -11.52
C GLY A 360 -34.29 21.74 -10.38
N GLN A 361 -34.76 21.40 -9.18
CA GLN A 361 -34.70 22.31 -8.03
C GLN A 361 -33.29 22.51 -7.49
N THR A 362 -33.10 23.68 -6.85
CA THR A 362 -31.92 23.98 -6.05
C THR A 362 -32.27 23.78 -4.59
N VAL A 363 -31.57 22.86 -3.91
CA VAL A 363 -31.77 22.56 -2.49
C VAL A 363 -30.54 22.96 -1.70
N GLY A 364 -30.73 23.79 -0.68
CA GLY A 364 -29.72 24.16 0.30
C GLY A 364 -29.77 23.22 1.51
N ILE A 365 -28.61 22.74 2.00
CA ILE A 365 -28.53 21.97 3.23
C ILE A 365 -27.67 22.71 4.24
N ILE A 366 -28.25 23.04 5.39
CA ILE A 366 -27.61 23.76 6.48
C ILE A 366 -27.68 22.95 7.76
N GLY A 367 -26.76 23.23 8.69
CA GLY A 367 -26.71 22.63 10.01
C GLY A 367 -25.34 22.79 10.65
N GLY A 368 -25.23 22.54 11.93
CA GLY A 368 -24.00 22.62 12.69
C GLY A 368 -22.90 21.68 12.18
N THR A 369 -21.67 21.89 12.63
CA THR A 369 -20.59 20.94 12.37
C THR A 369 -20.91 19.60 13.03
N GLY A 370 -20.80 18.49 12.29
CA GLY A 370 -21.17 17.16 12.77
C GLY A 370 -22.64 16.78 12.60
N SER A 371 -23.50 17.63 12.01
CA SER A 371 -24.92 17.31 11.75
C SER A 371 -25.16 16.33 10.60
N SER A 372 -24.10 15.70 10.06
CA SER A 372 -24.14 14.62 9.05
C SER A 372 -24.59 15.02 7.65
N LYS A 373 -24.47 16.29 7.26
CA LYS A 373 -24.83 16.80 5.92
C LYS A 373 -24.12 16.06 4.79
N SER A 374 -22.79 15.94 4.89
CA SER A 374 -21.99 15.22 3.88
C SER A 374 -22.37 13.75 3.79
N SER A 375 -22.68 13.10 4.92
CA SER A 375 -23.12 11.71 4.93
C SER A 375 -24.43 11.52 4.15
N LEU A 376 -25.38 12.47 4.29
CA LEU A 376 -26.65 12.44 3.56
C LEU A 376 -26.43 12.45 2.04
N VAL A 377 -25.67 13.40 1.53
CA VAL A 377 -25.49 13.54 0.08
C VAL A 377 -24.63 12.45 -0.53
N GLN A 378 -23.74 11.80 0.24
CA GLN A 378 -22.90 10.68 -0.22
C GLN A 378 -23.72 9.41 -0.53
N LEU A 379 -24.93 9.30 0.00
CA LEU A 379 -25.84 8.18 -0.30
C LEU A 379 -26.45 8.29 -1.71
N ILE A 380 -26.60 9.51 -2.26
CA ILE A 380 -27.21 9.73 -3.58
C ILE A 380 -26.41 9.08 -4.72
N PRO A 381 -25.06 9.31 -4.85
CA PRO A 381 -24.23 8.61 -5.83
C PRO A 381 -23.87 7.18 -5.38
N ARG A 382 -24.49 6.67 -4.32
CA ARG A 382 -24.21 5.35 -3.74
C ARG A 382 -22.72 5.17 -3.45
N LEU A 383 -22.10 6.14 -2.72
CA LEU A 383 -20.75 5.97 -2.20
C LEU A 383 -20.75 5.05 -0.97
N TYR A 384 -21.87 5.02 -0.26
CA TYR A 384 -22.23 4.09 0.81
C TYR A 384 -23.67 3.62 0.61
N ASP A 385 -23.99 2.43 1.09
CA ASP A 385 -25.36 1.93 1.14
C ASP A 385 -26.00 2.26 2.50
N VAL A 386 -27.30 2.55 2.48
CA VAL A 386 -28.10 2.80 3.69
C VAL A 386 -28.17 1.55 4.58
N THR A 387 -28.27 1.75 5.89
CA THR A 387 -28.49 0.65 6.85
C THR A 387 -29.97 0.34 7.06
N GLY A 388 -30.86 1.29 6.79
CA GLY A 388 -32.32 1.16 6.78
C GLY A 388 -32.93 2.07 5.73
N GLY A 389 -34.15 1.80 5.29
CA GLY A 389 -34.84 2.59 4.29
C GLY A 389 -34.30 2.48 2.87
N CYS A 390 -34.60 3.48 2.03
CA CYS A 390 -34.13 3.53 0.66
C CYS A 390 -33.90 4.96 0.17
N VAL A 391 -32.90 5.12 -0.73
CA VAL A 391 -32.68 6.34 -1.49
C VAL A 391 -33.02 6.06 -2.95
N LYS A 392 -33.88 6.92 -3.54
CA LYS A 392 -34.26 6.80 -4.95
C LYS A 392 -33.77 8.00 -5.74
N VAL A 393 -33.35 7.76 -6.97
CA VAL A 393 -33.00 8.76 -7.97
C VAL A 393 -33.86 8.50 -9.21
N GLY A 394 -34.55 9.53 -9.74
CA GLY A 394 -35.48 9.32 -10.85
C GLY A 394 -36.58 8.29 -10.57
N GLY A 395 -36.99 8.14 -9.29
CA GLY A 395 -38.01 7.20 -8.83
C GLY A 395 -37.53 5.74 -8.66
N ILE A 396 -36.24 5.44 -8.91
CA ILE A 396 -35.66 4.09 -8.79
C ILE A 396 -34.62 4.08 -7.66
N ASP A 397 -34.65 3.02 -6.82
CA ASP A 397 -33.67 2.84 -5.74
C ASP A 397 -32.25 2.80 -6.31
N VAL A 398 -31.33 3.54 -5.68
CA VAL A 398 -29.92 3.65 -6.11
C VAL A 398 -29.21 2.30 -6.16
N ARG A 399 -29.67 1.31 -5.40
CA ARG A 399 -29.13 -0.07 -5.39
C ARG A 399 -29.44 -0.86 -6.67
N ASN A 400 -30.46 -0.42 -7.42
CA ASN A 400 -30.90 -1.07 -8.64
C ASN A 400 -30.25 -0.49 -9.90
N TYR A 401 -29.48 0.57 -9.81
CA TYR A 401 -28.75 1.14 -10.92
C TYR A 401 -27.42 0.43 -11.16
N ASP A 402 -26.96 0.47 -12.43
CA ASP A 402 -25.55 0.33 -12.71
C ASP A 402 -24.76 1.48 -12.07
N LEU A 403 -23.73 1.15 -11.29
CA LEU A 403 -22.95 2.13 -10.52
C LEU A 403 -22.31 3.20 -11.40
N GLN A 404 -21.83 2.82 -12.58
CA GLN A 404 -21.19 3.78 -13.49
C GLN A 404 -22.24 4.73 -14.05
N THR A 405 -23.39 4.22 -14.44
CA THR A 405 -24.52 5.01 -14.95
C THR A 405 -25.03 5.99 -13.89
N LEU A 406 -25.26 5.52 -12.67
CA LEU A 406 -25.69 6.38 -11.56
C LEU A 406 -24.66 7.49 -11.31
N ARG A 407 -23.40 7.14 -11.12
CA ARG A 407 -22.31 8.07 -10.84
C ARG A 407 -21.96 8.96 -12.02
N HIS A 408 -22.34 8.59 -13.24
CA HIS A 408 -22.24 9.48 -14.42
C HIS A 408 -23.28 10.59 -14.37
N ASN A 409 -24.48 10.31 -13.90
CA ASN A 409 -25.58 11.27 -13.82
C ASN A 409 -25.61 12.06 -12.51
N VAL A 410 -24.88 11.64 -11.48
CA VAL A 410 -24.75 12.34 -10.19
C VAL A 410 -23.31 12.81 -10.03
N ALA A 411 -23.04 14.08 -10.33
CA ALA A 411 -21.71 14.67 -10.09
C ALA A 411 -21.63 15.27 -8.69
N MET A 412 -20.54 14.98 -7.99
CA MET A 412 -20.30 15.49 -6.64
C MET A 412 -18.96 16.19 -6.54
N VAL A 413 -18.96 17.42 -6.05
CA VAL A 413 -17.76 18.16 -5.63
C VAL A 413 -17.61 17.98 -4.13
N LEU A 414 -16.58 17.26 -3.73
CA LEU A 414 -16.32 16.92 -2.33
C LEU A 414 -15.77 18.13 -1.55
N GLN A 415 -15.97 18.17 -0.25
CA GLN A 415 -15.42 19.17 0.64
C GLN A 415 -13.89 19.31 0.50
N LYS A 416 -13.18 18.18 0.42
CA LYS A 416 -11.73 18.17 0.17
C LYS A 416 -11.46 18.09 -1.34
N ASN A 417 -11.27 19.24 -1.95
CA ASN A 417 -11.00 19.37 -3.37
C ASN A 417 -9.59 18.88 -3.72
N THR A 418 -9.50 17.90 -4.61
CA THR A 418 -8.23 17.31 -5.05
C THR A 418 -8.04 17.49 -6.56
N LEU A 419 -6.88 18.05 -6.94
CA LEU A 419 -6.41 18.09 -8.32
C LEU A 419 -5.25 17.10 -8.47
N PHE A 420 -5.17 16.49 -9.66
CA PHE A 420 -4.08 15.61 -10.02
C PHE A 420 -2.95 16.38 -10.68
N SER A 421 -1.73 15.85 -10.61
CA SER A 421 -0.61 16.38 -11.39
C SER A 421 -0.90 16.24 -12.89
N GLY A 422 -0.67 17.32 -13.62
CA GLY A 422 -0.98 17.42 -15.05
C GLY A 422 -1.46 18.84 -15.38
N THR A 423 -1.86 19.09 -16.63
CA THR A 423 -2.36 20.40 -17.05
C THR A 423 -3.76 20.68 -16.49
N ILE A 424 -4.18 21.93 -16.52
CA ILE A 424 -5.58 22.31 -16.18
C ILE A 424 -6.54 21.58 -17.12
N LYS A 425 -6.27 21.48 -18.42
CA LYS A 425 -7.07 20.74 -19.40
C LYS A 425 -7.22 19.27 -19.02
N GLU A 426 -6.13 18.61 -18.67
CA GLU A 426 -6.16 17.20 -18.24
C GLU A 426 -7.00 17.03 -16.97
N ASN A 427 -6.88 17.93 -16.00
CA ASN A 427 -7.70 17.92 -14.80
C ASN A 427 -9.19 18.14 -15.09
N LEU A 428 -9.54 18.99 -16.02
CA LEU A 428 -10.94 19.24 -16.41
C LEU A 428 -11.53 18.03 -17.17
N ARG A 429 -10.74 17.38 -18.04
CA ARG A 429 -11.16 16.18 -18.81
C ARG A 429 -11.44 14.95 -17.94
N TRP A 430 -11.13 14.97 -16.66
CA TRP A 430 -11.68 13.96 -15.73
C TRP A 430 -13.22 14.00 -15.63
N GLY A 431 -13.84 15.16 -15.90
CA GLY A 431 -15.29 15.27 -16.01
C GLY A 431 -15.85 14.64 -17.28
N ASN A 432 -15.21 14.91 -18.41
CA ASN A 432 -15.50 14.33 -19.72
C ASN A 432 -14.21 14.24 -20.55
N PRO A 433 -13.67 13.03 -20.80
CA PRO A 433 -12.44 12.84 -21.58
C PRO A 433 -12.49 13.38 -23.00
N ASP A 434 -13.68 13.38 -23.61
CA ASP A 434 -13.91 13.78 -24.99
C ASP A 434 -14.31 15.26 -25.14
N ALA A 435 -14.29 16.03 -24.04
CA ALA A 435 -14.68 17.45 -24.06
C ALA A 435 -13.77 18.26 -24.97
N THR A 436 -14.39 19.08 -25.84
CA THR A 436 -13.67 20.04 -26.69
C THR A 436 -13.10 21.19 -25.87
N ASP A 437 -12.14 21.92 -26.41
CA ASP A 437 -11.55 23.07 -25.70
C ASP A 437 -12.60 24.18 -25.46
N GLU A 438 -13.58 24.33 -26.35
CA GLU A 438 -14.72 25.25 -26.17
C GLU A 438 -15.59 24.84 -24.99
N GLU A 439 -15.90 23.54 -24.84
CA GLU A 439 -16.65 23.01 -23.70
C GLU A 439 -15.89 23.21 -22.38
N LEU A 440 -14.56 23.03 -22.38
CA LEU A 440 -13.71 23.31 -21.22
C LEU A 440 -13.81 24.78 -20.80
N VAL A 441 -13.68 25.71 -21.76
CA VAL A 441 -13.77 27.15 -21.51
C VAL A 441 -15.17 27.53 -21.01
N HIS A 442 -16.22 26.97 -21.62
CA HIS A 442 -17.60 27.21 -21.20
C HIS A 442 -17.84 26.77 -19.76
N ALA A 443 -17.46 25.54 -19.40
CA ALA A 443 -17.59 25.05 -18.02
C ALA A 443 -16.78 25.90 -17.02
N CYS A 444 -15.58 26.36 -17.41
CA CYS A 444 -14.77 27.26 -16.58
C CYS A 444 -15.39 28.64 -16.40
N ARG A 445 -16.11 29.16 -17.40
CA ARG A 445 -16.88 30.42 -17.25
C ARG A 445 -18.02 30.24 -16.26
N LEU A 446 -18.78 29.16 -16.35
CA LEU A 446 -19.85 28.85 -15.39
C LEU A 446 -19.32 28.73 -13.96
N ALA A 447 -18.15 28.13 -13.78
CA ALA A 447 -17.48 28.02 -12.49
C ALA A 447 -16.66 29.26 -12.09
N GLN A 448 -16.74 30.38 -12.86
CA GLN A 448 -15.94 31.59 -12.64
C GLN A 448 -14.42 31.33 -12.59
N ALA A 449 -13.95 30.34 -13.38
CA ALA A 449 -12.55 29.92 -13.41
C ALA A 449 -11.77 30.47 -14.61
N ASP A 450 -12.43 30.81 -15.72
CA ASP A 450 -11.77 31.23 -16.98
C ASP A 450 -10.87 32.45 -16.79
N ASP A 451 -11.32 33.44 -16.03
CA ASP A 451 -10.59 34.69 -15.83
C ASP A 451 -9.21 34.46 -15.19
N PHE A 452 -9.16 33.71 -14.09
CA PHE A 452 -7.86 33.46 -13.45
C PHE A 452 -6.99 32.51 -14.26
N ILE A 453 -7.58 31.52 -14.97
CA ILE A 453 -6.81 30.61 -15.85
C ILE A 453 -6.06 31.42 -16.91
N ARG A 454 -6.70 32.41 -17.52
CA ARG A 454 -6.09 33.29 -18.53
C ARG A 454 -4.98 34.18 -17.97
N THR A 455 -4.89 34.37 -16.66
CA THR A 455 -3.78 35.11 -16.05
C THR A 455 -2.50 34.28 -15.92
N PHE A 456 -2.59 32.96 -16.03
CA PHE A 456 -1.42 32.11 -16.02
C PHE A 456 -0.65 32.20 -17.36
N PRO A 457 0.70 32.12 -17.36
CA PRO A 457 1.49 32.22 -18.58
C PRO A 457 1.09 31.24 -19.68
N ASP A 458 0.76 30.00 -19.29
CA ASP A 458 0.40 28.91 -20.20
C ASP A 458 -1.15 28.71 -20.27
N GLY A 459 -1.94 29.57 -19.64
CA GLY A 459 -3.41 29.49 -19.63
C GLY A 459 -3.90 28.11 -19.21
N TYR A 460 -4.71 27.48 -20.05
CA TYR A 460 -5.25 26.13 -19.82
C TYR A 460 -4.23 25.00 -19.85
N ASP A 461 -3.06 25.22 -20.41
CA ASP A 461 -1.96 24.24 -20.44
C ASP A 461 -1.03 24.38 -19.22
N THR A 462 -1.35 25.30 -18.29
CA THR A 462 -0.63 25.45 -17.02
C THR A 462 -0.63 24.14 -16.25
N TYR A 463 0.57 23.71 -15.82
CA TYR A 463 0.76 22.47 -15.06
C TYR A 463 0.34 22.66 -13.60
N ILE A 464 -0.48 21.76 -13.12
CA ILE A 464 -0.91 21.64 -11.72
C ILE A 464 -0.06 20.60 -11.02
N GLU A 465 0.54 20.97 -9.90
CA GLU A 465 1.30 20.05 -9.06
C GLU A 465 0.38 19.08 -8.30
N GLN A 466 0.95 17.99 -7.78
CA GLN A 466 0.22 16.98 -7.03
C GLN A 466 -0.59 17.59 -5.88
N GLY A 467 -1.89 17.33 -5.88
CA GLY A 467 -2.82 17.92 -4.89
C GLY A 467 -3.13 19.40 -5.12
N GLY A 468 -2.65 20.02 -6.22
CA GLY A 468 -2.90 21.42 -6.55
C GLY A 468 -2.20 22.39 -5.60
N THR A 469 -0.96 22.12 -5.19
CA THR A 469 -0.21 22.95 -4.23
C THR A 469 0.16 24.32 -4.77
N ASN A 470 0.21 24.46 -6.08
CA ASN A 470 0.53 25.70 -6.80
C ASN A 470 -0.70 26.54 -7.18
N VAL A 471 -1.89 26.21 -6.71
CA VAL A 471 -3.11 26.99 -6.91
C VAL A 471 -3.79 27.29 -5.56
N SER A 472 -4.49 28.43 -5.47
CA SER A 472 -5.21 28.81 -4.24
C SER A 472 -6.40 27.88 -3.97
N GLY A 473 -6.89 27.85 -2.71
CA GLY A 473 -8.06 27.06 -2.33
C GLY A 473 -9.30 27.37 -3.17
N GLY A 474 -9.62 28.65 -3.38
CA GLY A 474 -10.75 29.08 -4.21
C GLY A 474 -10.57 28.76 -5.70
N GLN A 475 -9.35 28.84 -6.25
CA GLN A 475 -9.04 28.40 -7.62
C GLN A 475 -9.26 26.89 -7.77
N LYS A 476 -8.78 26.11 -6.80
CA LYS A 476 -8.96 24.65 -6.75
C LYS A 476 -10.44 24.26 -6.70
N GLN A 477 -11.24 24.93 -5.87
CA GLN A 477 -12.68 24.71 -5.79
C GLN A 477 -13.37 24.96 -7.13
N ARG A 478 -13.10 26.11 -7.76
CA ARG A 478 -13.69 26.49 -9.05
C ARG A 478 -13.32 25.51 -10.18
N LEU A 479 -12.08 24.99 -10.21
CA LEU A 479 -11.66 23.95 -11.15
C LEU A 479 -12.42 22.63 -10.91
N CYS A 480 -12.64 22.24 -9.65
CA CYS A 480 -13.42 21.05 -9.32
C CYS A 480 -14.91 21.21 -9.69
N ILE A 481 -15.47 22.40 -9.53
CA ILE A 481 -16.83 22.73 -9.98
C ILE A 481 -16.92 22.63 -11.52
N ALA A 482 -15.98 23.22 -12.26
CA ALA A 482 -15.93 23.14 -13.71
C ALA A 482 -15.85 21.68 -14.20
N ARG A 483 -15.01 20.86 -13.53
CA ARG A 483 -14.90 19.40 -13.78
C ARG A 483 -16.26 18.70 -13.61
N ALA A 484 -17.02 19.04 -12.57
CA ALA A 484 -18.32 18.44 -12.32
C ALA A 484 -19.36 18.85 -13.35
N ILE A 485 -19.37 20.12 -13.78
CA ILE A 485 -20.27 20.65 -14.82
C ILE A 485 -20.03 19.97 -16.19
N LEU A 486 -18.76 19.75 -16.55
CA LEU A 486 -18.39 19.08 -17.82
C LEU A 486 -19.01 17.70 -17.98
N ARG A 487 -19.40 17.07 -16.89
CA ARG A 487 -20.08 15.77 -16.89
C ARG A 487 -21.53 15.86 -17.38
N LYS A 488 -22.09 17.08 -17.44
CA LYS A 488 -23.51 17.35 -17.79
C LYS A 488 -24.47 16.50 -16.95
N PRO A 489 -24.34 16.53 -15.61
CA PRO A 489 -25.08 15.63 -14.74
C PRO A 489 -26.54 16.02 -14.61
N LYS A 490 -27.43 15.06 -14.25
CA LYS A 490 -28.81 15.33 -13.85
C LYS A 490 -28.89 15.87 -12.42
N ILE A 491 -27.93 15.49 -11.56
CA ILE A 491 -27.82 15.96 -10.18
C ILE A 491 -26.39 16.46 -9.94
N LEU A 492 -26.25 17.70 -9.48
CA LEU A 492 -24.99 18.32 -9.08
C LEU A 492 -24.98 18.55 -7.58
N ILE A 493 -24.05 17.92 -6.87
CA ILE A 493 -23.87 18.05 -5.43
C ILE A 493 -22.62 18.86 -5.16
N LEU A 494 -22.75 19.92 -4.35
CA LEU A 494 -21.67 20.78 -3.89
C LEU A 494 -21.55 20.66 -2.37
N ASP A 495 -20.57 19.87 -1.89
CA ASP A 495 -20.35 19.67 -0.47
C ASP A 495 -19.32 20.68 0.05
N ASP A 496 -19.81 21.78 0.63
CA ASP A 496 -19.02 22.92 1.16
C ASP A 496 -17.97 23.45 0.15
N SER A 497 -18.32 23.34 -1.15
CA SER A 497 -17.37 23.54 -2.26
C SER A 497 -17.17 24.99 -2.64
N THR A 498 -17.83 25.94 -1.97
CA THR A 498 -17.67 27.38 -2.18
C THR A 498 -17.15 28.11 -0.95
N SER A 499 -16.79 27.40 0.11
CA SER A 499 -16.34 27.98 1.38
C SER A 499 -15.06 28.83 1.28
N ALA A 500 -14.15 28.47 0.35
CA ALA A 500 -12.93 29.24 0.08
C ALA A 500 -13.08 30.24 -1.09
N VAL A 501 -14.30 30.36 -1.65
CA VAL A 501 -14.64 31.34 -2.69
C VAL A 501 -15.26 32.58 -2.01
N ASP A 502 -14.95 33.78 -2.53
CA ASP A 502 -15.55 34.98 -2.04
C ASP A 502 -17.06 35.05 -2.36
N THR A 503 -17.83 35.82 -1.56
CA THR A 503 -19.29 35.87 -1.65
C THR A 503 -19.80 36.36 -3.02
N LYS A 504 -19.07 37.26 -3.69
CA LYS A 504 -19.44 37.77 -5.01
C LYS A 504 -19.31 36.70 -6.06
N THR A 505 -18.18 35.98 -6.09
CA THR A 505 -17.92 34.87 -7.03
C THR A 505 -18.89 33.71 -6.78
N ASP A 506 -19.21 33.37 -5.52
CA ASP A 506 -20.21 32.35 -5.17
C ASP A 506 -21.61 32.73 -5.74
N ALA A 507 -22.05 34.00 -5.60
CA ALA A 507 -23.29 34.46 -6.17
C ALA A 507 -23.33 34.36 -7.70
N LEU A 508 -22.23 34.70 -8.39
CA LEU A 508 -22.12 34.56 -9.85
C LEU A 508 -22.18 33.09 -10.31
N ILE A 509 -21.53 32.18 -9.58
CA ILE A 509 -21.62 30.74 -9.85
C ILE A 509 -23.07 30.25 -9.73
N ARG A 510 -23.78 30.64 -8.68
CA ARG A 510 -25.18 30.25 -8.47
C ARG A 510 -26.11 30.86 -9.53
N GLN A 511 -25.85 32.10 -9.96
CA GLN A 511 -26.57 32.71 -11.06
C GLN A 511 -26.36 31.95 -12.36
N ALA A 512 -25.11 31.63 -12.70
CA ALA A 512 -24.78 30.83 -13.89
C ALA A 512 -25.48 29.45 -13.86
N PHE A 513 -25.58 28.81 -12.71
CA PHE A 513 -26.31 27.55 -12.57
C PHE A 513 -27.80 27.66 -12.82
N ARG A 514 -28.44 28.77 -12.45
CA ARG A 514 -29.85 28.99 -12.72
C ARG A 514 -30.12 29.24 -14.20
N GLU A 515 -29.25 29.99 -14.85
CA GLU A 515 -29.44 30.40 -16.25
C GLU A 515 -29.04 29.28 -17.23
N GLU A 516 -27.92 28.63 -17.01
CA GLU A 516 -27.29 27.72 -18.00
C GLU A 516 -27.60 26.24 -17.78
N ILE A 517 -27.89 25.82 -16.55
CA ILE A 517 -28.22 24.42 -16.22
C ILE A 517 -29.52 24.31 -15.40
N PRO A 518 -30.65 24.91 -15.87
CA PRO A 518 -31.89 24.94 -15.10
C PRO A 518 -32.47 23.55 -14.81
N ASN A 519 -32.29 22.60 -15.72
CA ASN A 519 -32.84 21.24 -15.61
C ASN A 519 -32.03 20.31 -14.70
N THR A 520 -30.84 20.72 -14.27
CA THR A 520 -30.02 19.96 -13.32
C THR A 520 -30.50 20.24 -11.91
N THR A 521 -30.71 19.19 -11.11
CA THR A 521 -30.99 19.33 -9.67
C THR A 521 -29.69 19.70 -8.96
N LYS A 522 -29.71 20.76 -8.17
CA LYS A 522 -28.52 21.27 -7.44
C LYS A 522 -28.71 21.09 -5.95
N ILE A 523 -27.79 20.38 -5.31
CA ILE A 523 -27.79 20.19 -3.86
C ILE A 523 -26.54 20.87 -3.29
N ILE A 524 -26.74 21.92 -2.52
CA ILE A 524 -25.66 22.78 -2.02
C ILE A 524 -25.59 22.66 -0.49
N ILE A 525 -24.55 22.00 0.01
CA ILE A 525 -24.21 22.06 1.43
C ILE A 525 -23.38 23.32 1.65
N ALA A 526 -23.84 24.19 2.51
CA ALA A 526 -23.13 25.41 2.84
C ALA A 526 -23.11 25.66 4.36
N GLN A 527 -22.06 26.35 4.80
CA GLN A 527 -21.96 26.88 6.15
C GLN A 527 -22.53 28.31 6.25
N ARG A 528 -22.57 29.03 5.10
CA ARG A 528 -23.11 30.38 5.01
C ARG A 528 -24.55 30.32 4.49
N ILE A 529 -25.47 30.99 5.21
CA ILE A 529 -26.85 31.09 4.76
C ILE A 529 -26.96 31.85 3.43
N SER A 530 -26.10 32.87 3.21
CA SER A 530 -26.04 33.59 1.95
C SER A 530 -25.81 32.73 0.71
N SER A 531 -25.24 31.54 0.86
CA SER A 531 -25.01 30.61 -0.27
C SER A 531 -26.24 29.76 -0.61
N VAL A 532 -27.27 29.74 0.24
CA VAL A 532 -28.48 28.90 0.04
C VAL A 532 -29.79 29.65 0.19
N MET A 533 -29.76 30.95 0.57
CA MET A 533 -30.98 31.73 0.79
C MET A 533 -31.88 31.84 -0.44
N ASP A 534 -31.31 31.73 -1.63
CA ASP A 534 -32.03 31.77 -2.90
C ASP A 534 -32.42 30.35 -3.41
N ALA A 535 -32.26 29.30 -2.59
CA ALA A 535 -32.66 27.95 -2.97
C ALA A 535 -34.18 27.77 -2.93
N ASP A 536 -34.71 26.91 -3.79
CA ASP A 536 -36.13 26.57 -3.84
C ASP A 536 -36.60 25.90 -2.54
N GLN A 537 -35.69 25.16 -1.91
CA GLN A 537 -35.92 24.46 -0.65
C GLN A 537 -34.63 24.48 0.20
N ILE A 538 -34.75 24.67 1.48
CA ILE A 538 -33.65 24.60 2.44
C ILE A 538 -33.96 23.55 3.48
N VAL A 539 -33.02 22.63 3.70
CA VAL A 539 -33.09 21.57 4.70
C VAL A 539 -32.17 21.93 5.87
N VAL A 540 -32.74 22.03 7.05
CA VAL A 540 -31.99 22.26 8.29
C VAL A 540 -31.74 20.92 8.97
N MET A 541 -30.47 20.51 9.06
CA MET A 541 -30.07 19.27 9.72
C MET A 541 -29.54 19.53 11.12
N ASP A 542 -29.98 18.71 12.06
CA ASP A 542 -29.46 18.68 13.42
C ASP A 542 -29.34 17.24 13.92
N ASN A 543 -28.18 16.90 14.53
CA ASN A 543 -27.91 15.61 15.14
C ASN A 543 -28.31 14.39 14.26
N GLY A 544 -28.06 14.46 12.95
CA GLY A 544 -28.33 13.36 11.99
C GLY A 544 -29.81 13.22 11.58
N ARG A 545 -30.67 14.18 11.93
CA ARG A 545 -32.08 14.24 11.52
C ARG A 545 -32.40 15.51 10.78
N ILE A 546 -33.50 15.54 10.03
CA ILE A 546 -34.05 16.77 9.45
C ILE A 546 -34.86 17.46 10.53
N ASN A 547 -34.40 18.64 10.93
CA ASN A 547 -35.10 19.47 11.91
C ASN A 547 -36.24 20.28 11.28
N ALA A 548 -36.00 20.85 10.09
CA ALA A 548 -37.00 21.61 9.34
C ALA A 548 -36.66 21.64 7.85
N CYS A 549 -37.69 21.86 7.02
CA CYS A 549 -37.58 22.00 5.59
C CYS A 549 -38.53 23.08 5.11
N GLY A 550 -38.09 24.02 4.26
CA GLY A 550 -38.91 25.11 3.73
C GLY A 550 -38.09 26.13 2.97
N THR A 551 -38.71 27.24 2.59
CA THR A 551 -38.07 28.41 1.98
C THR A 551 -37.30 29.22 3.03
N HIS A 552 -36.45 30.16 2.57
CA HIS A 552 -35.73 31.08 3.47
C HIS A 552 -36.68 31.82 4.40
N GLU A 553 -37.77 32.35 3.86
CA GLU A 553 -38.75 33.17 4.63
C GLU A 553 -39.49 32.30 5.66
N GLU A 554 -39.94 31.11 5.27
CA GLU A 554 -40.62 30.17 6.16
C GLU A 554 -39.73 29.73 7.32
N LEU A 555 -38.47 29.40 7.04
CA LEU A 555 -37.53 28.95 8.07
C LEU A 555 -37.11 30.11 8.99
N LEU A 556 -36.96 31.31 8.46
CA LEU A 556 -36.66 32.48 9.28
C LEU A 556 -37.80 32.80 10.27
N ALA A 557 -39.04 32.56 9.84
CA ALA A 557 -40.21 32.77 10.68
C ALA A 557 -40.41 31.66 11.72
N ASN A 558 -40.20 30.38 11.34
CA ASN A 558 -40.68 29.23 12.09
C ASN A 558 -39.59 28.34 12.71
N ASN A 559 -38.29 28.53 12.33
CA ASN A 559 -37.21 27.67 12.82
C ASN A 559 -36.19 28.48 13.64
N GLU A 560 -36.02 28.11 14.90
CA GLU A 560 -35.12 28.77 15.83
C GLU A 560 -33.65 28.62 15.45
N ILE A 561 -33.22 27.38 15.10
CA ILE A 561 -31.83 27.07 14.70
C ILE A 561 -31.44 27.90 13.47
N TYR A 562 -32.32 27.93 12.45
CA TYR A 562 -32.04 28.68 11.22
C TYR A 562 -31.94 30.20 11.50
N ARG A 563 -32.81 30.72 12.34
CA ARG A 563 -32.82 32.13 12.74
C ARG A 563 -31.57 32.53 13.50
N GLU A 564 -31.17 31.74 14.49
CA GLU A 564 -29.95 31.97 15.26
C GLU A 564 -28.69 32.01 14.37
N VAL A 565 -28.57 31.04 13.44
CA VAL A 565 -27.45 30.99 12.49
C VAL A 565 -27.47 32.22 11.58
N TYR A 566 -28.65 32.62 11.08
CA TYR A 566 -28.80 33.81 10.23
C TYR A 566 -28.39 35.08 10.97
N GLU A 567 -28.94 35.33 12.17
CA GLU A 567 -28.63 36.51 12.98
C GLU A 567 -27.14 36.55 13.37
N SER A 568 -26.57 35.43 13.73
CA SER A 568 -25.15 35.35 14.06
C SER A 568 -24.26 35.76 12.89
N GLN A 569 -24.61 35.33 11.67
CA GLN A 569 -23.86 35.67 10.45
C GLN A 569 -24.06 37.13 10.04
N GLN A 570 -25.23 37.69 10.22
CA GLN A 570 -25.52 39.12 10.00
C GLN A 570 -24.74 40.01 10.97
N LYS A 571 -24.76 39.70 12.26
CA LYS A 571 -24.01 40.45 13.29
C LYS A 571 -22.50 40.40 13.12
N GLY A 572 -21.96 39.27 12.58
CA GLY A 572 -20.55 39.12 12.23
C GLY A 572 -20.12 39.96 11.01
N GLY A 573 -21.02 40.18 10.04
CA GLY A 573 -20.79 41.04 8.86
C GLY A 573 -20.65 42.52 9.21
N TRP A 574 -21.46 43.01 10.11
CA TRP A 574 -21.45 44.44 10.51
C TRP A 574 -20.19 44.89 11.28
N LYS A 575 -19.51 43.96 11.97
CA LYS A 575 -18.24 44.28 12.65
C LYS A 575 -17.04 44.46 11.69
N ASN A 576 -17.09 43.89 10.51
CA ASN A 576 -15.99 43.98 9.54
C ASN A 576 -16.11 45.24 8.63
N GLU A 577 -17.29 45.86 8.48
CA GLU A 577 -17.45 47.08 7.69
C GLU A 577 -17.13 48.37 8.49
N CYS A 578 -17.09 48.31 9.82
CA CYS A 578 -16.70 49.43 10.66
C CYS A 578 -15.20 49.56 10.95
N CYS A 579 -14.38 48.65 10.45
CA CYS A 579 -12.92 48.64 10.65
C CYS A 579 -12.10 48.69 9.34
N SER A 580 -12.73 49.04 8.20
CA SER A 580 -12.03 49.30 6.94
C SER A 580 -11.86 50.77 6.65
#